data_2d7e063755259b981be4d9e9f5a2182f
#
_entry.id   2d7e063755259b981be4d9e9f5a2182f
#
_cell.length_a   1.000
_cell.length_b   1.000
_cell.length_c   1.000
_cell.angle_alpha   90.00
_cell.angle_beta   90.00
_cell.angle_gamma   90.00
#
_symmetry.space_group_name_H-M   'P 1'
#
loop_
_entity.id
_entity.type
_entity.pdbx_description
1 polymer ?
#
loop_
_entity_poly.entity_id
_entity_poly.type
_entity_poly.pdbx_seq_one_letter_code
_entity_poly.pdbx_strand_id
1 'polypeptide(L)'
;SFLLLWRVFNLQIINGQEYLDNYTLKIEKTRDLASTRGNIYDKNGKLLAYNELAYAITLEDNGVYNSRAERNKALNKELYRLLKVLDKNKDQIRNDFYISYSERDGYQYTVSGTTLKRFLADIYDHKSTDDLKYNKTLGYNEAEATPEQVMEYLSSDKRYGISDKYSAYNRYRILVLRYAIAQNSYQKFVLTVLATGVSDETVAWVS
;
A
#
# COMPACT_ATOMS: atom_id res chain seq x y z
N SER A 1 37.04 -41.22 -4.76
CA SER A 1 35.59 -41.14 -4.46
C SER A 1 35.31 -41.05 -2.93
N PHE A 2 35.98 -41.83 -2.11
CA PHE A 2 35.76 -41.84 -0.63
C PHE A 2 36.07 -40.49 0.04
N LEU A 3 37.11 -39.78 -0.35
CA LEU A 3 37.49 -38.45 0.15
C LEU A 3 36.42 -37.38 -0.17
N LEU A 4 35.72 -37.48 -1.27
CA LEU A 4 34.63 -36.54 -1.59
C LEU A 4 33.38 -36.80 -0.76
N LEU A 5 33.03 -38.07 -0.53
CA LEU A 5 31.92 -38.45 0.33
C LEU A 5 32.19 -38.04 1.79
N TRP A 6 33.40 -38.21 2.28
CA TRP A 6 33.83 -37.78 3.61
C TRP A 6 33.74 -36.26 3.77
N ARG A 7 34.09 -35.49 2.72
CA ARG A 7 34.06 -34.05 2.74
C ARG A 7 32.61 -33.50 2.69
N VAL A 8 31.74 -34.16 1.90
CA VAL A 8 30.30 -33.83 1.86
C VAL A 8 29.64 -34.17 3.21
N PHE A 9 29.95 -35.31 3.81
CA PHE A 9 29.44 -35.69 5.11
C PHE A 9 29.85 -34.69 6.20
N ASN A 10 31.12 -34.26 6.21
CA ASN A 10 31.63 -33.28 7.17
C ASN A 10 30.97 -31.90 6.99
N LEU A 11 30.76 -31.45 5.77
CA LEU A 11 30.11 -30.17 5.46
C LEU A 11 28.61 -30.17 5.76
N GLN A 12 27.90 -31.27 5.51
CA GLN A 12 26.45 -31.30 5.65
C GLN A 12 25.95 -31.78 6.99
N ILE A 13 26.68 -32.71 7.64
CA ILE A 13 26.20 -33.36 8.88
C ILE A 13 26.94 -32.81 10.10
N ILE A 14 28.26 -32.65 10.03
CA ILE A 14 29.01 -32.17 11.19
C ILE A 14 28.96 -30.65 11.33
N ASN A 15 29.13 -29.92 10.24
CA ASN A 15 29.14 -28.46 10.24
C ASN A 15 27.86 -27.84 9.66
N GLY A 16 26.86 -28.66 9.31
CA GLY A 16 25.61 -28.20 8.70
C GLY A 16 24.85 -27.19 9.56
N GLN A 17 24.88 -27.39 10.88
CA GLN A 17 24.22 -26.48 11.82
C GLN A 17 24.93 -25.10 11.86
N GLU A 18 26.26 -25.10 11.85
CA GLU A 18 27.06 -23.88 11.85
C GLU A 18 26.88 -23.08 10.53
N TYR A 19 26.70 -23.79 9.42
CA TYR A 19 26.33 -23.15 8.13
C TYR A 19 24.89 -22.66 8.13
N LEU A 20 23.93 -23.35 8.74
CA LEU A 20 22.54 -22.89 8.90
C LEU A 20 22.46 -21.67 9.82
N ASP A 21 23.22 -21.65 10.93
CA ASP A 21 23.26 -20.52 11.86
C ASP A 21 23.95 -19.29 11.27
N ASN A 22 24.94 -19.49 10.39
CA ASN A 22 25.57 -18.41 9.61
C ASN A 22 24.74 -17.99 8.39
N TYR A 23 23.83 -18.84 7.91
CA TYR A 23 22.87 -18.53 6.82
C TYR A 23 21.49 -18.07 7.32
N THR A 24 21.26 -17.99 8.61
CA THR A 24 20.24 -17.11 9.12
C THR A 24 20.69 -15.72 8.73
N LEU A 25 20.18 -15.25 7.59
CA LEU A 25 20.27 -13.86 7.16
C LEU A 25 19.81 -13.03 8.35
N LYS A 26 20.75 -12.58 9.18
CA LYS A 26 20.54 -11.45 10.06
C LYS A 26 20.37 -10.26 9.15
N ILE A 27 19.14 -10.05 8.68
CA ILE A 27 18.74 -8.76 8.14
C ILE A 27 18.71 -7.84 9.36
N GLU A 28 19.84 -7.26 9.70
CA GLU A 28 19.88 -6.09 10.56
C GLU A 28 19.12 -5.00 9.82
N LYS A 29 17.81 -4.90 10.08
CA LYS A 29 17.05 -3.71 9.75
C LYS A 29 17.52 -2.62 10.72
N THR A 30 18.51 -1.84 10.31
CA THR A 30 18.83 -0.58 10.96
C THR A 30 17.59 0.30 10.76
N ARG A 31 16.76 0.41 11.78
CA ARG A 31 15.71 1.42 11.82
C ARG A 31 16.38 2.71 12.28
N ASP A 32 16.58 3.63 11.36
CA ASP A 32 16.83 5.02 11.72
C ASP A 32 15.58 5.54 12.42
N LEU A 33 15.62 5.57 13.74
CA LEU A 33 14.64 6.30 14.54
C LEU A 33 14.97 7.78 14.35
N ALA A 34 14.20 8.45 13.49
CA ALA A 34 14.30 9.89 13.38
C ALA A 34 14.08 10.49 14.78
N SER A 35 15.12 11.17 15.29
CA SER A 35 15.01 11.91 16.54
C SER A 35 13.88 12.94 16.43
N THR A 36 13.08 13.09 17.48
CA THR A 36 12.11 14.18 17.58
C THR A 36 12.84 15.51 17.52
N ARG A 37 12.37 16.42 16.67
CA ARG A 37 12.91 17.79 16.64
C ARG A 37 12.67 18.44 17.98
N GLY A 38 13.61 19.26 18.46
CA GLY A 38 13.45 20.01 19.71
C GLY A 38 12.33 21.05 19.61
N ASN A 39 11.75 21.42 20.75
CA ASN A 39 10.81 22.53 20.85
C ASN A 39 11.53 23.86 20.61
N ILE A 40 10.85 24.84 20.02
CA ILE A 40 11.35 26.17 19.79
C ILE A 40 10.67 27.12 20.80
N TYR A 41 11.46 27.87 21.55
CA TYR A 41 11.00 28.85 22.54
C TYR A 41 11.42 30.26 22.14
N ASP A 42 10.65 31.24 22.53
CA ASP A 42 11.07 32.65 22.44
C ASP A 42 12.08 33.00 23.56
N LYS A 43 12.61 34.22 23.53
CA LYS A 43 13.58 34.72 24.53
C LYS A 43 13.02 34.73 25.96
N ASN A 44 11.71 34.67 26.16
CA ASN A 44 11.02 34.67 27.44
C ASN A 44 10.60 33.24 27.89
N GLY A 45 11.01 32.22 27.13
CA GLY A 45 10.66 30.82 27.40
C GLY A 45 9.26 30.42 26.96
N LYS A 46 8.56 31.25 26.17
CA LYS A 46 7.26 30.91 25.61
C LYS A 46 7.43 29.93 24.44
N LEU A 47 6.70 28.82 24.47
CA LEU A 47 6.71 27.80 23.41
C LEU A 47 6.17 28.39 22.09
N LEU A 48 6.97 28.45 21.06
CA LEU A 48 6.62 28.94 19.72
C LEU A 48 6.27 27.80 18.76
N ALA A 49 6.98 26.66 18.86
CA ALA A 49 6.71 25.47 18.10
C ALA A 49 7.13 24.24 18.90
N TYR A 50 6.35 23.18 18.80
CA TYR A 50 6.62 21.88 19.42
C TYR A 50 6.28 20.75 18.45
N ASN A 51 6.86 19.60 18.72
CA ASN A 51 6.53 18.39 17.96
C ASN A 51 5.40 17.66 18.65
N GLU A 52 4.31 17.45 17.94
CA GLU A 52 3.33 16.43 18.32
C GLU A 52 3.77 15.08 17.76
N LEU A 53 3.66 14.05 18.56
CA LEU A 53 3.83 12.69 18.09
C LEU A 53 2.68 12.38 17.11
N ALA A 54 3.00 12.22 15.85
CA ALA A 54 2.05 11.79 14.83
C ALA A 54 2.33 10.33 14.48
N TYR A 55 1.37 9.47 14.76
CA TYR A 55 1.46 8.06 14.38
C TYR A 55 1.04 7.85 12.92
N ALA A 56 1.64 6.87 12.28
CA ALA A 56 1.26 6.45 10.95
C ALA A 56 0.96 4.94 10.95
N ILE A 57 -0.12 4.57 10.28
CA ILE A 57 -0.44 3.17 10.03
C ILE A 57 0.23 2.77 8.73
N THR A 58 1.03 1.72 8.79
CA THR A 58 1.72 1.14 7.65
C THR A 58 1.29 -0.30 7.45
N LEU A 59 1.29 -0.76 6.20
CA LEU A 59 1.00 -2.13 5.83
C LEU A 59 2.20 -2.74 5.12
N GLU A 60 2.57 -3.94 5.55
CA GLU A 60 3.49 -4.84 4.85
C GLU A 60 2.73 -6.13 4.51
N ASP A 61 2.64 -6.47 3.21
CA ASP A 61 1.96 -7.68 2.78
C ASP A 61 2.94 -8.87 2.80
N ASN A 62 3.02 -9.52 3.95
CA ASN A 62 3.85 -10.72 4.17
C ASN A 62 3.05 -12.02 4.02
N GLY A 63 1.82 -11.95 3.52
CA GLY A 63 0.94 -13.10 3.36
C GLY A 63 1.43 -14.09 2.32
N VAL A 64 1.25 -15.38 2.59
CA VAL A 64 1.41 -16.45 1.62
C VAL A 64 0.03 -16.81 1.10
N TYR A 65 -0.19 -16.65 -0.20
CA TYR A 65 -1.50 -16.85 -0.84
C TYR A 65 -1.38 -17.85 -1.98
N ASN A 66 -2.37 -18.74 -2.11
CA ASN A 66 -2.41 -19.72 -3.20
C ASN A 66 -2.88 -19.11 -4.53
N SER A 67 -3.53 -17.95 -4.48
CA SER A 67 -4.03 -17.26 -5.67
C SER A 67 -4.14 -15.75 -5.46
N ARG A 68 -4.18 -15.01 -6.60
CA ARG A 68 -4.48 -13.57 -6.59
C ARG A 68 -5.86 -13.28 -5.96
N ALA A 69 -6.85 -14.10 -6.25
CA ALA A 69 -8.21 -13.94 -5.70
C ALA A 69 -8.21 -14.06 -4.17
N GLU A 70 -7.48 -15.04 -3.62
CA GLU A 70 -7.32 -15.20 -2.17
C GLU A 70 -6.63 -13.99 -1.54
N ARG A 71 -5.51 -13.55 -2.13
CA ARG A 71 -4.80 -12.34 -1.69
C ARG A 71 -5.71 -11.11 -1.72
N ASN A 72 -6.44 -10.90 -2.82
CA ASN A 72 -7.37 -9.78 -2.95
C ASN A 72 -8.45 -9.81 -1.87
N LYS A 73 -9.06 -10.97 -1.63
CA LYS A 73 -10.09 -11.15 -0.60
C LYS A 73 -9.55 -10.87 0.81
N ALA A 74 -8.36 -11.38 1.13
CA ALA A 74 -7.71 -11.15 2.43
C ALA A 74 -7.41 -9.67 2.65
N LEU A 75 -6.70 -9.03 1.72
CA LEU A 75 -6.34 -7.62 1.82
C LEU A 75 -7.57 -6.71 1.88
N ASN A 76 -8.56 -6.91 1.02
CA ASN A 76 -9.78 -6.09 1.03
C ASN A 76 -10.55 -6.21 2.36
N LYS A 77 -10.55 -7.40 2.97
CA LYS A 77 -11.18 -7.62 4.27
C LYS A 77 -10.45 -6.87 5.39
N GLU A 78 -9.12 -6.94 5.42
CA GLU A 78 -8.32 -6.25 6.44
C GLU A 78 -8.38 -4.72 6.26
N LEU A 79 -8.29 -4.23 5.03
CA LEU A 79 -8.46 -2.80 4.75
C LEU A 79 -9.85 -2.30 5.16
N TYR A 80 -10.91 -3.09 4.93
CA TYR A 80 -12.24 -2.71 5.39
C TYR A 80 -12.37 -2.68 6.93
N ARG A 81 -11.68 -3.58 7.63
CA ARG A 81 -11.61 -3.55 9.10
C ARG A 81 -10.91 -2.29 9.60
N LEU A 82 -9.76 -1.96 8.97
CA LEU A 82 -9.05 -0.72 9.26
C LEU A 82 -9.94 0.51 9.05
N LEU A 83 -10.66 0.58 7.93
CA LEU A 83 -11.56 1.70 7.63
C LEU A 83 -12.63 1.90 8.73
N LYS A 84 -13.19 0.81 9.27
CA LYS A 84 -14.15 0.90 10.38
C LYS A 84 -13.57 1.48 11.65
N VAL A 85 -12.30 1.18 11.94
CA VAL A 85 -11.61 1.73 13.12
C VAL A 85 -11.31 3.20 12.92
N LEU A 86 -10.80 3.57 11.74
CA LEU A 86 -10.56 4.97 11.39
C LEU A 86 -11.86 5.80 11.47
N ASP A 87 -12.98 5.28 10.96
CA ASP A 87 -14.28 5.95 11.02
C ASP A 87 -14.75 6.16 12.46
N LYS A 88 -14.59 5.12 13.31
CA LYS A 88 -14.97 5.20 14.74
C LYS A 88 -14.17 6.30 15.47
N ASN A 89 -12.90 6.43 15.15
CA ASN A 89 -11.97 7.35 15.80
C ASN A 89 -11.86 8.70 15.06
N LYS A 90 -12.60 8.89 13.96
CA LYS A 90 -12.58 10.07 13.09
C LYS A 90 -11.22 10.34 12.42
N ASP A 91 -10.42 9.31 12.30
CA ASP A 91 -9.16 9.34 11.56
C ASP A 91 -9.39 9.18 10.06
N GLN A 92 -8.44 9.64 9.25
CA GLN A 92 -8.55 9.61 7.80
C GLN A 92 -7.44 8.79 7.16
N ILE A 93 -7.76 8.16 6.01
CA ILE A 93 -6.75 7.52 5.18
C ILE A 93 -5.90 8.57 4.47
N ARG A 94 -4.65 8.21 4.17
CA ARG A 94 -3.85 8.94 3.18
C ARG A 94 -4.45 8.72 1.80
N ASN A 95 -4.70 9.79 1.07
CA ASN A 95 -5.30 9.73 -0.24
C ASN A 95 -4.48 10.53 -1.26
N ASP A 96 -3.64 9.81 -2.00
CA ASP A 96 -2.84 10.34 -3.11
C ASP A 96 -3.44 9.90 -4.48
N PHE A 97 -4.68 9.42 -4.51
CA PHE A 97 -5.34 8.94 -5.71
C PHE A 97 -5.98 10.09 -6.50
N TYR A 98 -5.83 10.08 -7.82
CA TYR A 98 -6.29 11.19 -8.67
C TYR A 98 -7.78 11.13 -9.06
N ILE A 99 -8.56 10.34 -8.34
CA ILE A 99 -10.02 10.35 -8.39
C ILE A 99 -10.51 10.63 -6.98
N SER A 100 -11.45 11.58 -6.84
CA SER A 100 -12.21 11.82 -5.61
C SER A 100 -13.61 11.22 -5.73
N TYR A 101 -14.27 11.03 -4.59
CA TYR A 101 -15.65 10.57 -4.51
C TYR A 101 -16.46 11.44 -3.57
N SER A 102 -17.64 11.85 -4.01
CA SER A 102 -18.68 12.42 -3.16
C SER A 102 -20.02 11.74 -3.44
N GLU A 103 -20.92 11.71 -2.47
CA GLU A 103 -22.27 11.16 -2.67
C GLU A 103 -23.09 11.99 -3.66
N ARG A 104 -22.80 13.28 -3.75
CA ARG A 104 -23.50 14.20 -4.63
C ARG A 104 -23.06 14.11 -6.09
N ASP A 105 -21.73 14.10 -6.31
CA ASP A 105 -21.14 14.31 -7.64
C ASP A 105 -20.55 13.01 -8.21
N GLY A 106 -20.57 11.91 -7.45
CA GLY A 106 -19.96 10.64 -7.84
C GLY A 106 -18.43 10.70 -7.87
N TYR A 107 -17.84 10.01 -8.83
CA TYR A 107 -16.39 9.99 -9.04
C TYR A 107 -15.94 11.13 -9.94
N GLN A 108 -14.87 11.82 -9.56
CA GLN A 108 -14.36 12.98 -10.31
C GLN A 108 -12.83 12.92 -10.39
N TYR A 109 -12.26 13.19 -11.55
CA TYR A 109 -10.81 13.41 -11.63
C TYR A 109 -10.41 14.69 -10.88
N THR A 110 -9.32 14.59 -10.10
CA THR A 110 -8.71 15.74 -9.39
C THR A 110 -7.58 16.38 -10.21
N VAL A 111 -7.25 15.81 -11.36
CA VAL A 111 -6.17 16.24 -12.25
C VAL A 111 -6.67 16.25 -13.70
N SER A 112 -5.94 16.96 -14.58
CA SER A 112 -6.27 17.08 -15.99
C SER A 112 -5.02 17.11 -16.88
N GLY A 113 -5.21 17.14 -18.19
CA GLY A 113 -4.12 17.28 -19.15
C GLY A 113 -3.10 16.16 -19.11
N THR A 114 -1.82 16.50 -19.11
CA THR A 114 -0.71 15.53 -19.14
C THR A 114 -0.67 14.65 -17.88
N THR A 115 -1.01 15.22 -16.72
CA THR A 115 -1.05 14.46 -15.45
C THR A 115 -2.11 13.37 -15.49
N LEU A 116 -3.31 13.69 -16.02
CA LEU A 116 -4.36 12.70 -16.21
C LEU A 116 -3.94 11.59 -17.18
N LYS A 117 -3.32 11.94 -18.31
CA LYS A 117 -2.83 10.93 -19.26
C LYS A 117 -1.81 10.01 -18.66
N ARG A 118 -0.87 10.52 -17.85
CA ARG A 118 0.12 9.69 -17.12
C ARG A 118 -0.57 8.77 -16.12
N PHE A 119 -1.51 9.31 -15.36
CA PHE A 119 -2.29 8.50 -14.43
C PHE A 119 -3.03 7.37 -15.15
N LEU A 120 -3.69 7.63 -16.26
CA LEU A 120 -4.37 6.60 -17.06
C LEU A 120 -3.38 5.57 -17.63
N ALA A 121 -2.20 5.99 -18.09
CA ALA A 121 -1.17 5.07 -18.54
C ALA A 121 -0.73 4.12 -17.40
N ASP A 122 -0.53 4.64 -16.18
CA ASP A 122 -0.20 3.83 -15.00
C ASP A 122 -1.33 2.86 -14.62
N ILE A 123 -2.60 3.30 -14.70
CA ILE A 123 -3.78 2.46 -14.42
C ILE A 123 -3.85 1.26 -15.36
N TYR A 124 -3.58 1.46 -16.65
CA TYR A 124 -3.66 0.41 -17.68
C TYR A 124 -2.33 -0.31 -17.94
N ASP A 125 -1.32 -0.11 -17.06
CA ASP A 125 0.01 -0.73 -17.12
C ASP A 125 0.80 -0.40 -18.41
N HIS A 126 0.62 0.81 -18.95
CA HIS A 126 1.37 1.31 -20.11
C HIS A 126 2.64 2.04 -19.69
N LYS A 127 3.70 1.91 -20.49
CA LYS A 127 4.98 2.61 -20.26
C LYS A 127 4.97 4.06 -20.75
N SER A 128 4.12 4.36 -21.73
CA SER A 128 3.98 5.68 -22.34
C SER A 128 2.51 6.09 -22.43
N THR A 129 2.25 7.39 -22.36
CA THR A 129 0.93 7.95 -22.63
C THR A 129 0.47 7.74 -24.07
N ASP A 130 1.40 7.49 -25.00
CA ASP A 130 1.10 7.23 -26.41
C ASP A 130 0.58 5.81 -26.66
N ASP A 131 0.73 4.93 -25.66
CA ASP A 131 0.20 3.58 -25.69
C ASP A 131 -1.28 3.49 -25.34
N LEU A 132 -1.86 4.57 -24.79
CA LEU A 132 -3.29 4.68 -24.49
C LEU A 132 -4.11 4.64 -25.79
N LYS A 133 -4.96 3.64 -25.96
CA LYS A 133 -5.75 3.41 -27.16
C LYS A 133 -7.07 2.74 -26.85
N TYR A 134 -7.88 2.54 -27.88
CA TYR A 134 -9.12 1.78 -27.74
C TYR A 134 -8.85 0.35 -27.27
N ASN A 135 -9.41 -0.03 -26.13
CA ASN A 135 -9.30 -1.36 -25.55
C ASN A 135 -10.54 -2.18 -25.89
N LYS A 136 -10.36 -3.18 -26.78
CA LYS A 136 -11.47 -4.04 -27.24
C LYS A 136 -12.14 -4.82 -26.10
N THR A 137 -11.38 -5.18 -25.07
CA THR A 137 -11.90 -5.95 -23.91
C THR A 137 -12.74 -5.08 -23.00
N LEU A 138 -12.35 -3.81 -22.84
CA LEU A 138 -13.04 -2.84 -21.97
C LEU A 138 -14.17 -2.12 -22.73
N GLY A 139 -14.09 -2.04 -24.07
CA GLY A 139 -15.10 -1.40 -24.91
C GLY A 139 -15.01 0.12 -24.99
N TYR A 140 -13.91 0.72 -24.53
CA TYR A 140 -13.70 2.16 -24.57
C TYR A 140 -12.23 2.52 -24.84
N ASN A 141 -11.99 3.82 -25.14
CA ASN A 141 -10.65 4.37 -25.32
C ASN A 141 -10.06 4.71 -23.95
N GLU A 142 -8.92 4.08 -23.62
CA GLU A 142 -8.24 4.27 -22.34
C GLU A 142 -7.81 5.72 -22.08
N ALA A 143 -7.49 6.48 -23.15
CA ALA A 143 -7.14 7.91 -23.05
C ALA A 143 -8.32 8.81 -22.67
N GLU A 144 -9.55 8.32 -22.85
CA GLU A 144 -10.81 9.04 -22.61
C GLU A 144 -11.64 8.36 -21.52
N ALA A 145 -11.05 7.42 -20.79
CA ALA A 145 -11.74 6.68 -19.74
C ALA A 145 -12.35 7.65 -18.71
N THR A 146 -13.62 7.41 -18.36
CA THR A 146 -14.27 8.18 -17.30
C THR A 146 -13.79 7.70 -15.91
N PRO A 147 -13.95 8.52 -14.84
CA PRO A 147 -13.61 8.10 -13.50
C PRO A 147 -14.32 6.79 -13.09
N GLU A 148 -15.58 6.61 -13.48
CA GLU A 148 -16.38 5.40 -13.23
C GLU A 148 -15.76 4.18 -13.91
N GLN A 149 -15.35 4.30 -15.17
CA GLN A 149 -14.69 3.22 -15.92
C GLN A 149 -13.38 2.81 -15.29
N VAL A 150 -12.58 3.76 -14.80
CA VAL A 150 -11.35 3.49 -14.06
C VAL A 150 -11.65 2.76 -12.74
N MET A 151 -12.66 3.23 -12.00
CA MET A 151 -13.07 2.60 -10.73
C MET A 151 -13.58 1.17 -10.95
N GLU A 152 -14.37 0.94 -11.99
CA GLU A 152 -14.86 -0.40 -12.36
C GLU A 152 -13.71 -1.32 -12.76
N TYR A 153 -12.82 -0.86 -13.64
CA TYR A 153 -11.64 -1.61 -14.05
C TYR A 153 -10.78 -2.05 -12.87
N LEU A 154 -10.43 -1.10 -11.98
CA LEU A 154 -9.60 -1.40 -10.81
C LEU A 154 -10.31 -2.28 -9.77
N SER A 155 -11.65 -2.18 -9.66
CA SER A 155 -12.44 -3.02 -8.76
C SER A 155 -12.61 -4.45 -9.26
N SER A 156 -12.40 -4.71 -10.56
CA SER A 156 -12.59 -6.02 -11.18
C SER A 156 -11.74 -7.13 -10.54
N ASP A 157 -12.17 -8.39 -10.71
CA ASP A 157 -11.46 -9.57 -10.20
C ASP A 157 -10.04 -9.71 -10.78
N LYS A 158 -9.84 -9.23 -12.00
CA LYS A 158 -8.53 -9.22 -12.67
C LYS A 158 -7.55 -8.23 -12.02
N ARG A 159 -8.05 -7.25 -11.28
CA ARG A 159 -7.26 -6.22 -10.59
C ARG A 159 -7.35 -6.42 -9.07
N TYR A 160 -8.17 -5.69 -8.38
CA TYR A 160 -8.22 -5.69 -6.91
C TYR A 160 -9.34 -6.55 -6.33
N GLY A 161 -10.30 -7.02 -7.14
CA GLY A 161 -11.39 -7.91 -6.72
C GLY A 161 -12.22 -7.32 -5.57
N ILE A 162 -12.62 -6.06 -5.68
CA ILE A 162 -13.38 -5.37 -4.64
C ILE A 162 -14.85 -5.70 -4.79
N SER A 163 -15.44 -6.34 -3.77
CA SER A 163 -16.83 -6.80 -3.80
C SER A 163 -17.83 -5.64 -3.82
N ASP A 164 -18.92 -5.82 -4.58
CA ASP A 164 -20.07 -4.90 -4.64
C ASP A 164 -20.89 -4.86 -3.34
N LYS A 165 -20.60 -5.76 -2.39
CA LYS A 165 -21.22 -5.75 -1.06
C LYS A 165 -20.82 -4.56 -0.21
N TYR A 166 -19.70 -3.92 -0.51
CA TYR A 166 -19.30 -2.68 0.15
C TYR A 166 -20.09 -1.50 -0.43
N SER A 167 -20.41 -0.50 0.41
CA SER A 167 -20.98 0.76 -0.08
C SER A 167 -20.04 1.44 -1.08
N ALA A 168 -20.57 2.29 -1.96
CA ALA A 168 -19.76 3.02 -2.94
C ALA A 168 -18.59 3.78 -2.31
N TYR A 169 -18.82 4.44 -1.16
CA TYR A 169 -17.80 5.13 -0.40
C TYR A 169 -16.72 4.19 0.13
N ASN A 170 -17.08 3.03 0.69
CA ASN A 170 -16.10 2.07 1.19
C ASN A 170 -15.35 1.38 0.05
N ARG A 171 -16.00 1.09 -1.09
CA ARG A 171 -15.32 0.58 -2.28
C ARG A 171 -14.25 1.54 -2.75
N TYR A 172 -14.59 2.83 -2.84
CA TYR A 172 -13.64 3.89 -3.18
C TYR A 172 -12.44 3.90 -2.22
N ARG A 173 -12.67 3.93 -0.91
CA ARG A 173 -11.59 3.99 0.09
C ARG A 173 -10.70 2.73 0.06
N ILE A 174 -11.29 1.54 -0.08
CA ILE A 174 -10.52 0.30 -0.26
C ILE A 174 -9.67 0.40 -1.52
N LEU A 175 -10.21 0.91 -2.63
CA LEU A 175 -9.49 1.08 -3.88
C LEU A 175 -8.30 2.04 -3.73
N VAL A 176 -8.49 3.18 -3.07
CA VAL A 176 -7.42 4.15 -2.76
C VAL A 176 -6.26 3.46 -2.03
N LEU A 177 -6.56 2.70 -0.98
CA LEU A 177 -5.55 1.98 -0.21
C LEU A 177 -4.88 0.87 -1.04
N ARG A 178 -5.65 0.13 -1.87
CA ARG A 178 -5.12 -0.89 -2.77
C ARG A 178 -4.21 -0.30 -3.84
N TYR A 179 -4.55 0.86 -4.36
CA TYR A 179 -3.72 1.60 -5.30
C TYR A 179 -2.39 2.02 -4.65
N ALA A 180 -2.43 2.59 -3.44
CA ALA A 180 -1.23 2.95 -2.69
C ALA A 180 -0.32 1.74 -2.44
N ILE A 181 -0.89 0.58 -2.08
CA ILE A 181 -0.14 -0.68 -1.90
C ILE A 181 0.49 -1.13 -3.23
N ALA A 182 -0.25 -1.03 -4.34
CA ALA A 182 0.24 -1.43 -5.65
C ALA A 182 1.41 -0.55 -6.12
N GLN A 183 1.34 0.76 -5.90
CA GLN A 183 2.44 1.69 -6.24
C GLN A 183 3.74 1.35 -5.51
N ASN A 184 3.66 0.86 -4.28
CA ASN A 184 4.83 0.48 -3.49
C ASN A 184 5.26 -0.99 -3.67
N SER A 185 4.49 -1.81 -4.39
CA SER A 185 4.74 -3.25 -4.54
C SER A 185 6.04 -3.59 -5.30
N TYR A 186 6.57 -2.64 -6.07
CA TYR A 186 7.86 -2.79 -6.78
C TYR A 186 9.07 -2.68 -5.85
N GLN A 187 8.90 -2.12 -4.66
CA GLN A 187 9.96 -1.98 -3.67
C GLN A 187 9.71 -2.99 -2.54
N LYS A 188 10.33 -4.15 -2.65
CA LYS A 188 10.32 -5.14 -1.55
C LYS A 188 10.87 -4.44 -0.29
N PHE A 189 10.16 -4.57 0.82
CA PHE A 189 10.52 -4.00 2.15
C PHE A 189 10.21 -2.51 2.37
N VAL A 190 9.51 -1.83 1.48
CA VAL A 190 8.98 -0.49 1.76
C VAL A 190 7.58 -0.59 2.33
N LEU A 191 7.42 -0.12 3.56
CA LEU A 191 6.13 -0.05 4.23
C LEU A 191 5.23 0.95 3.50
N THR A 192 4.02 0.52 3.14
CA THR A 192 3.03 1.43 2.56
C THR A 192 2.31 2.17 3.68
N VAL A 193 2.40 3.49 3.68
CA VAL A 193 1.69 4.34 4.63
C VAL A 193 0.22 4.45 4.20
N LEU A 194 -0.70 3.97 5.05
CA LEU A 194 -2.14 3.96 4.81
C LEU A 194 -2.88 5.13 5.46
N ALA A 195 -2.42 5.57 6.63
CA ALA A 195 -2.95 6.72 7.35
C ALA A 195 -1.85 7.42 8.13
N THR A 196 -1.97 8.72 8.35
CA THR A 196 -1.03 9.54 9.11
C THR A 196 -1.79 10.43 10.09
N GLY A 197 -1.15 10.79 11.20
CA GLY A 197 -1.78 11.62 12.24
C GLY A 197 -2.98 10.94 12.90
N VAL A 198 -2.91 9.62 13.06
CA VAL A 198 -3.98 8.84 13.67
C VAL A 198 -3.96 8.95 15.19
N SER A 199 -5.13 8.78 15.80
CA SER A 199 -5.33 8.83 17.25
C SER A 199 -4.67 7.64 17.99
N ASP A 200 -4.41 7.81 19.27
CA ASP A 200 -3.85 6.75 20.14
C ASP A 200 -4.76 5.53 20.19
N GLU A 201 -6.08 5.72 20.14
CA GLU A 201 -7.07 4.65 20.12
C GLU A 201 -6.95 3.78 18.85
N THR A 202 -6.67 4.42 17.71
CA THR A 202 -6.43 3.72 16.45
C THR A 202 -5.13 2.94 16.49
N VAL A 203 -4.07 3.52 17.05
CA VAL A 203 -2.78 2.83 17.24
C VAL A 203 -2.94 1.61 18.14
N ALA A 204 -3.63 1.75 19.26
CA ALA A 204 -3.86 0.65 20.21
C ALA A 204 -4.65 -0.53 19.60
N TRP A 205 -5.47 -0.27 18.58
CA TRP A 205 -6.20 -1.33 17.88
C TRP A 205 -5.33 -2.07 16.85
N VAL A 206 -4.37 -1.37 16.22
CA VAL A 206 -3.51 -1.94 15.15
C VAL A 206 -2.28 -2.66 15.72
N SER A 207 -1.86 -2.33 16.95
CA SER A 207 -0.71 -2.93 17.66
C SER A 207 -1.03 -4.32 18.20
#